data_a511d301b9c290e903c9bade89b4c201
#
_entry.id   a511d301b9c290e903c9bade89b4c201
#
_cell.length_a   1.000
_cell.length_b   1.000
_cell.length_c   1.000
_cell.angle_alpha   90.00
_cell.angle_beta   90.00
_cell.angle_gamma   90.00
#
_symmetry.space_group_name_H-M   'P 1'
#
loop_
_entity.id
_entity.type
_entity.pdbx_description
1 polymer ?
#
loop_
_entity_poly.entity_id
_entity_poly.type
_entity_poly.pdbx_seq_one_letter_code
_entity_poly.pdbx_strand_id
1 'polypeptide(L)'
;MLDRVAIISDVHGNVTALRAALADIQERGITRIVNLGDVIGKGPRGSEAVRLVREACEVTVRGNWDTSIAREAAHGSPAGQWTRDELSAGDIAWLAALPGTFELLISGRRVRLFHASQTSEYTRVRVRHSDEEFRGMFSNTSFTGAFRAGRATKPDATPDVVGYGDIHTAYLKARGGLTLFNVGSTGNHLDAPSAPYVIIEGAASSPDPAPFSVTFARVTYDIQAEISVARELGMPDADAYARELLDGVYRGQKAG
;
A
#
# COMPACT_ATOMS: atom_id res chain seq x y z
N MET A 1 -7.37 23.37 -12.57
CA MET A 1 -7.79 21.95 -12.72
C MET A 1 -7.36 21.26 -11.43
N LEU A 2 -8.16 20.38 -10.85
CA LEU A 2 -7.72 19.60 -9.69
C LEU A 2 -6.85 18.44 -10.16
N ASP A 3 -5.79 18.16 -9.42
CA ASP A 3 -4.90 17.03 -9.66
C ASP A 3 -5.45 15.79 -8.96
N ARG A 4 -5.22 14.62 -9.54
CA ARG A 4 -5.60 13.33 -8.98
C ARG A 4 -4.38 12.46 -8.79
N VAL A 5 -4.29 11.86 -7.60
CA VAL A 5 -3.26 10.87 -7.27
C VAL A 5 -3.95 9.57 -6.87
N ALA A 6 -3.67 8.50 -7.58
CA ALA A 6 -4.11 7.16 -7.20
C ALA A 6 -3.13 6.56 -6.20
N ILE A 7 -3.64 5.88 -5.19
CA ILE A 7 -2.84 5.25 -4.14
C ILE A 7 -3.23 3.78 -4.09
N ILE A 8 -2.30 2.91 -4.45
CA ILE A 8 -2.39 1.45 -4.34
C ILE A 8 -1.57 0.97 -3.14
N SER A 9 -1.80 -0.24 -2.66
CA SER A 9 -1.06 -0.84 -1.55
C SER A 9 -1.16 -2.35 -1.58
N ASP A 10 -0.20 -3.04 -0.95
CA ASP A 10 -0.30 -4.47 -0.67
C ASP A 10 -0.65 -5.28 -1.92
N VAL A 11 0.18 -5.14 -2.95
CA VAL A 11 0.05 -5.84 -4.25
C VAL A 11 0.33 -7.34 -4.09
N HIS A 12 1.31 -7.67 -3.23
CA HIS A 12 1.64 -9.04 -2.85
C HIS A 12 1.83 -9.99 -4.04
N GLY A 13 2.46 -9.56 -5.13
CA GLY A 13 2.70 -10.43 -6.29
C GLY A 13 1.44 -10.85 -7.07
N ASN A 14 0.26 -10.30 -6.75
CA ASN A 14 -0.98 -10.52 -7.51
C ASN A 14 -1.01 -9.60 -8.73
N VAL A 15 -0.39 -10.05 -9.81
CA VAL A 15 -0.28 -9.27 -11.04
C VAL A 15 -1.63 -9.11 -11.74
N THR A 16 -2.54 -10.07 -11.61
CA THR A 16 -3.88 -9.98 -12.22
C THR A 16 -4.67 -8.83 -11.61
N ALA A 17 -4.69 -8.71 -10.29
CA ALA A 17 -5.32 -7.59 -9.59
C ALA A 17 -4.62 -6.25 -9.87
N LEU A 18 -3.27 -6.24 -9.85
CA LEU A 18 -2.50 -5.04 -10.15
C LEU A 18 -2.80 -4.50 -11.54
N ARG A 19 -2.82 -5.35 -12.57
CA ARG A 19 -3.13 -4.95 -13.95
C ARG A 19 -4.55 -4.38 -14.07
N ALA A 20 -5.53 -5.00 -13.40
CA ALA A 20 -6.90 -4.50 -13.38
C ALA A 20 -6.98 -3.10 -12.73
N ALA A 21 -6.33 -2.90 -11.59
CA ALA A 21 -6.29 -1.59 -10.93
C ALA A 21 -5.59 -0.53 -11.79
N LEU A 22 -4.45 -0.85 -12.39
CA LEU A 22 -3.70 0.08 -13.26
C LEU A 22 -4.51 0.45 -14.51
N ALA A 23 -5.24 -0.49 -15.10
CA ALA A 23 -6.10 -0.22 -16.24
C ALA A 23 -7.24 0.76 -15.89
N ASP A 24 -7.95 0.55 -14.77
CA ASP A 24 -9.02 1.46 -14.31
C ASP A 24 -8.46 2.86 -13.97
N ILE A 25 -7.27 2.93 -13.34
CA ILE A 25 -6.58 4.19 -13.06
C ILE A 25 -6.27 4.94 -14.37
N GLN A 26 -5.78 4.21 -15.38
CA GLN A 26 -5.49 4.77 -16.71
C GLN A 26 -6.76 5.22 -17.42
N GLU A 27 -7.83 4.44 -17.41
CA GLU A 27 -9.13 4.80 -17.99
C GLU A 27 -9.71 6.07 -17.36
N ARG A 28 -9.47 6.28 -16.06
CA ARG A 28 -9.84 7.54 -15.38
C ARG A 28 -8.92 8.71 -15.76
N GLY A 29 -7.88 8.50 -16.54
CA GLY A 29 -6.89 9.51 -16.94
C GLY A 29 -6.04 10.00 -15.76
N ILE A 30 -5.78 9.14 -14.76
CA ILE A 30 -4.90 9.45 -13.62
C ILE A 30 -3.49 9.00 -13.99
N THR A 31 -2.54 9.93 -13.92
CA THR A 31 -1.14 9.68 -14.31
C THR A 31 -0.19 9.59 -13.12
N ARG A 32 -0.61 10.05 -11.94
CA ARG A 32 0.19 9.99 -10.71
C ARG A 32 -0.29 8.83 -9.85
N ILE A 33 0.60 7.87 -9.62
CA ILE A 33 0.31 6.67 -8.82
C ILE A 33 1.37 6.54 -7.73
N VAL A 34 0.93 6.31 -6.50
CA VAL A 34 1.79 6.01 -5.35
C VAL A 34 1.45 4.62 -4.82
N ASN A 35 2.46 3.83 -4.50
CA ASN A 35 2.28 2.53 -3.86
C ASN A 35 2.77 2.56 -2.40
N LEU A 36 1.96 2.03 -1.49
CA LEU A 36 2.26 2.03 -0.06
C LEU A 36 3.00 0.77 0.43
N GLY A 37 3.66 0.05 -0.48
CA GLY A 37 4.50 -1.09 -0.12
C GLY A 37 3.79 -2.44 -0.19
N ASP A 38 4.50 -3.46 0.28
CA ASP A 38 4.14 -4.87 0.13
C ASP A 38 3.85 -5.22 -1.34
N VAL A 39 4.84 -4.88 -2.19
CA VAL A 39 4.80 -5.20 -3.63
C VAL A 39 4.83 -6.70 -3.83
N ILE A 40 5.61 -7.39 -3.01
CA ILE A 40 5.91 -8.82 -3.10
C ILE A 40 5.33 -9.62 -1.92
N GLY A 41 5.53 -10.93 -1.99
CA GLY A 41 5.05 -11.87 -0.96
C GLY A 41 3.61 -12.30 -1.18
N LYS A 42 3.20 -13.38 -0.54
CA LYS A 42 1.87 -14.01 -0.58
C LYS A 42 1.42 -14.55 -1.93
N GLY A 43 1.48 -13.77 -3.00
CA GLY A 43 1.06 -14.16 -4.35
C GLY A 43 2.23 -14.60 -5.24
N PRO A 44 1.93 -15.11 -6.46
CA PRO A 44 2.85 -15.95 -7.22
C PRO A 44 3.87 -15.20 -8.10
N ARG A 45 3.76 -13.89 -8.32
CA ARG A 45 4.53 -13.19 -9.35
C ARG A 45 5.21 -11.92 -8.83
N GLY A 46 6.10 -12.09 -7.84
CA GLY A 46 6.78 -10.97 -7.17
C GLY A 46 7.64 -10.14 -8.12
N SER A 47 8.49 -10.77 -8.92
CA SER A 47 9.39 -10.05 -9.85
C SER A 47 8.62 -9.28 -10.94
N GLU A 48 7.52 -9.87 -11.46
CA GLU A 48 6.64 -9.15 -12.40
C GLU A 48 5.91 -7.97 -11.74
N ALA A 49 5.46 -8.13 -10.49
CA ALA A 49 4.84 -7.05 -9.73
C ALA A 49 5.82 -5.91 -9.49
N VAL A 50 7.07 -6.21 -9.10
CA VAL A 50 8.15 -5.22 -8.96
C VAL A 50 8.32 -4.42 -10.25
N ARG A 51 8.43 -5.11 -11.39
CA ARG A 51 8.58 -4.44 -12.69
C ARG A 51 7.42 -3.49 -13.00
N LEU A 52 6.18 -3.96 -12.85
CA LEU A 52 4.99 -3.16 -13.14
C LEU A 52 4.86 -1.95 -12.21
N VAL A 53 5.13 -2.13 -10.93
CA VAL A 53 5.08 -1.04 -9.94
C VAL A 53 6.16 0.01 -10.23
N ARG A 54 7.37 -0.40 -10.59
CA ARG A 54 8.45 0.53 -10.98
C ARG A 54 8.12 1.31 -12.24
N GLU A 55 7.41 0.72 -13.19
CA GLU A 55 6.99 1.38 -14.42
C GLU A 55 5.84 2.34 -14.21
N ALA A 56 4.89 2.00 -13.33
CA ALA A 56 3.63 2.73 -13.18
C ALA A 56 3.64 3.78 -12.06
N CYS A 57 4.38 3.54 -10.97
CA CYS A 57 4.30 4.37 -9.77
C CYS A 57 5.38 5.45 -9.70
N GLU A 58 4.97 6.67 -9.40
CA GLU A 58 5.88 7.79 -9.13
C GLU A 58 6.76 7.52 -7.90
N VAL A 59 6.17 6.93 -6.86
CA VAL A 59 6.84 6.54 -5.62
C VAL A 59 6.25 5.24 -5.11
N THR A 60 7.11 4.40 -4.55
CA THR A 60 6.74 3.26 -3.70
C THR A 60 7.39 3.44 -2.35
N VAL A 61 6.64 3.40 -1.26
CA VAL A 61 7.20 3.28 0.09
C VAL A 61 7.38 1.80 0.42
N ARG A 62 8.30 1.49 1.32
CA ARG A 62 8.57 0.10 1.68
C ARG A 62 7.51 -0.48 2.61
N GLY A 63 7.07 -1.70 2.34
CA GLY A 63 6.27 -2.52 3.22
C GLY A 63 7.11 -3.47 4.08
N ASN A 64 6.45 -4.16 5.00
CA ASN A 64 7.13 -5.12 5.87
C ASN A 64 7.60 -6.38 5.11
N TRP A 65 6.86 -6.86 4.10
CA TRP A 65 7.31 -7.93 3.23
C TRP A 65 8.49 -7.51 2.37
N ASP A 66 8.45 -6.32 1.79
CA ASP A 66 9.55 -5.77 0.99
C ASP A 66 10.84 -5.69 1.81
N THR A 67 10.74 -5.19 3.06
CA THR A 67 11.88 -5.09 3.97
C THR A 67 12.40 -6.46 4.38
N SER A 68 11.53 -7.38 4.81
CA SER A 68 11.94 -8.72 5.24
C SER A 68 12.64 -9.49 4.13
N ILE A 69 12.02 -9.55 2.94
CA ILE A 69 12.56 -10.29 1.80
C ILE A 69 13.88 -9.68 1.31
N ALA A 70 13.99 -8.33 1.29
CA ALA A 70 15.19 -7.68 0.80
C ALA A 70 16.39 -7.80 1.74
N ARG A 71 16.16 -7.81 3.06
CA ARG A 71 17.25 -7.78 4.07
C ARG A 71 17.71 -9.15 4.54
N GLU A 72 16.86 -10.16 4.52
CA GLU A 72 17.17 -11.48 5.03
C GLU A 72 17.81 -12.35 3.94
N ALA A 73 18.97 -12.96 4.23
CA ALA A 73 19.66 -13.85 3.29
C ALA A 73 18.88 -15.17 3.07
N ALA A 74 18.12 -15.62 4.08
CA ALA A 74 17.20 -16.75 4.01
C ALA A 74 15.93 -16.37 4.77
N HIS A 75 14.77 -16.46 4.12
CA HIS A 75 13.51 -16.17 4.79
C HIS A 75 13.07 -17.36 5.66
N GLY A 76 12.57 -17.07 6.88
CA GLY A 76 12.23 -18.11 7.87
C GLY A 76 10.98 -18.95 7.53
N SER A 77 10.35 -18.75 6.36
CA SER A 77 9.22 -19.55 5.90
C SER A 77 9.41 -20.03 4.45
N PRO A 78 8.85 -21.20 4.08
CA PRO A 78 8.91 -21.70 2.70
C PRO A 78 8.35 -20.71 1.67
N ALA A 79 7.24 -20.06 1.97
CA ALA A 79 6.63 -19.06 1.09
C ALA A 79 7.50 -17.81 0.93
N GLY A 80 8.13 -17.34 2.00
CA GLY A 80 9.04 -16.20 1.94
C GLY A 80 10.33 -16.54 1.18
N GLN A 81 10.88 -17.73 1.38
CA GLN A 81 12.05 -18.19 0.62
C GLN A 81 11.71 -18.33 -0.86
N TRP A 82 10.57 -18.91 -1.19
CA TRP A 82 10.09 -19.04 -2.56
C TRP A 82 9.95 -17.67 -3.25
N THR A 83 9.34 -16.68 -2.55
CA THR A 83 9.24 -15.30 -3.05
C THR A 83 10.61 -14.70 -3.33
N ARG A 84 11.58 -14.93 -2.42
CA ARG A 84 12.93 -14.39 -2.57
C ARG A 84 13.68 -15.02 -3.75
N ASP A 85 13.52 -16.32 -3.95
CA ASP A 85 14.20 -17.08 -5.02
C ASP A 85 13.72 -16.66 -6.42
N GLU A 86 12.49 -16.12 -6.53
CA GLU A 86 11.93 -15.57 -7.76
C GLU A 86 12.55 -14.21 -8.15
N LEU A 87 13.09 -13.45 -7.18
CA LEU A 87 13.57 -12.08 -7.37
C LEU A 87 14.99 -12.03 -7.92
N SER A 88 15.22 -11.12 -8.87
CA SER A 88 16.58 -10.78 -9.30
C SER A 88 17.33 -9.99 -8.22
N ALA A 89 18.64 -9.97 -8.30
CA ALA A 89 19.48 -9.12 -7.44
C ALA A 89 19.11 -7.63 -7.59
N GLY A 90 18.68 -7.21 -8.79
CA GLY A 90 18.22 -5.85 -9.07
C GLY A 90 16.89 -5.54 -8.37
N ASP A 91 15.96 -6.50 -8.29
CA ASP A 91 14.70 -6.34 -7.58
C ASP A 91 14.93 -6.22 -6.07
N ILE A 92 15.78 -7.09 -5.52
CA ILE A 92 16.17 -7.05 -4.10
C ILE A 92 16.83 -5.70 -3.75
N ALA A 93 17.75 -5.22 -4.58
CA ALA A 93 18.40 -3.93 -4.34
C ALA A 93 17.40 -2.76 -4.39
N TRP A 94 16.44 -2.80 -5.32
CA TRP A 94 15.40 -1.79 -5.42
C TRP A 94 14.48 -1.80 -4.19
N LEU A 95 13.99 -2.97 -3.76
CA LEU A 95 13.16 -3.12 -2.56
C LEU A 95 13.89 -2.62 -1.30
N ALA A 96 15.19 -2.93 -1.16
CA ALA A 96 16.01 -2.47 -0.04
C ALA A 96 16.18 -0.95 0.00
N ALA A 97 16.09 -0.27 -1.14
CA ALA A 97 16.27 1.17 -1.28
C ALA A 97 14.97 1.98 -1.12
N LEU A 98 13.82 1.33 -0.99
CA LEU A 98 12.52 2.01 -0.87
C LEU A 98 12.48 2.94 0.35
N PRO A 99 11.94 4.17 0.22
CA PRO A 99 11.75 5.09 1.33
C PRO A 99 10.69 4.57 2.31
N GLY A 100 10.76 5.00 3.58
CA GLY A 100 9.74 4.64 4.58
C GLY A 100 8.44 5.43 4.46
N THR A 101 8.51 6.64 3.89
CA THR A 101 7.36 7.55 3.81
C THR A 101 7.39 8.35 2.51
N PHE A 102 6.21 8.81 2.11
CA PHE A 102 6.05 9.81 1.06
C PHE A 102 5.14 10.94 1.54
N GLU A 103 5.42 12.16 1.13
CA GLU A 103 4.67 13.33 1.56
C GLU A 103 4.32 14.21 0.38
N LEU A 104 3.12 14.79 0.42
CA LEU A 104 2.69 15.78 -0.56
C LEU A 104 1.83 16.87 0.09
N LEU A 105 1.82 18.03 -0.54
CA LEU A 105 0.93 19.13 -0.20
C LEU A 105 -0.16 19.21 -1.27
N ILE A 106 -1.43 19.18 -0.84
CA ILE A 106 -2.58 19.24 -1.75
C ILE A 106 -3.72 20.02 -1.09
N SER A 107 -4.24 21.06 -1.76
CA SER A 107 -5.34 21.90 -1.25
C SER A 107 -5.10 22.44 0.17
N GLY A 108 -3.88 22.88 0.47
CA GLY A 108 -3.48 23.34 1.80
C GLY A 108 -3.33 22.25 2.86
N ARG A 109 -3.55 20.97 2.51
CA ARG A 109 -3.43 19.83 3.42
C ARG A 109 -2.08 19.15 3.28
N ARG A 110 -1.49 18.83 4.43
CA ARG A 110 -0.25 18.05 4.54
C ARG A 110 -0.62 16.57 4.57
N VAL A 111 -0.33 15.85 3.48
CA VAL A 111 -0.60 14.43 3.33
C VAL A 111 0.69 13.65 3.55
N ARG A 112 0.66 12.66 4.44
CA ARG A 112 1.75 11.70 4.65
C ARG A 112 1.25 10.30 4.36
N LEU A 113 2.04 9.55 3.62
CA LEU A 113 1.77 8.18 3.23
C LEU A 113 2.91 7.28 3.72
N PHE A 114 2.57 6.13 4.29
CA PHE A 114 3.50 5.09 4.72
C PHE A 114 2.80 3.73 4.69
N HIS A 115 3.55 2.64 4.94
CA HIS A 115 2.94 1.30 4.87
C HIS A 115 2.02 0.98 6.05
N ALA A 116 2.53 0.95 7.29
CA ALA A 116 1.76 0.50 8.46
C ALA A 116 1.50 1.60 9.49
N SER A 117 2.53 2.28 9.99
CA SER A 117 2.37 3.34 10.97
C SER A 117 3.48 4.40 10.91
N GLN A 118 3.32 5.45 11.70
CA GLN A 118 4.32 6.51 11.86
C GLN A 118 5.60 6.03 12.56
N THR A 119 5.61 4.84 13.16
CA THR A 119 6.77 4.32 13.90
C THR A 119 7.59 3.31 13.11
N SER A 120 6.98 2.55 12.23
CA SER A 120 7.66 1.60 11.34
C SER A 120 6.70 0.96 10.33
N GLU A 121 7.24 0.30 9.33
CA GLU A 121 6.53 -0.57 8.39
C GLU A 121 5.98 -1.85 9.03
N TYR A 122 6.33 -2.16 10.27
CA TYR A 122 5.91 -3.37 11.00
C TYR A 122 4.80 -3.12 12.03
N THR A 123 4.66 -1.87 12.51
CA THR A 123 3.73 -1.56 13.59
C THR A 123 2.32 -1.37 13.06
N ARG A 124 1.49 -2.37 13.26
CA ARG A 124 0.13 -2.43 12.70
C ARG A 124 -0.86 -1.61 13.51
N VAL A 125 -1.58 -0.72 12.85
CA VAL A 125 -2.74 0.00 13.41
C VAL A 125 -4.01 -0.51 12.76
N ARG A 126 -4.89 -1.16 13.55
CA ARG A 126 -6.09 -1.84 13.05
C ARG A 126 -7.26 -0.86 12.85
N VAL A 127 -8.32 -1.29 12.14
CA VAL A 127 -9.56 -0.50 11.97
C VAL A 127 -10.14 -0.08 13.33
N ARG A 128 -10.16 -1.00 14.29
CA ARG A 128 -10.53 -0.71 15.70
C ARG A 128 -9.26 -0.33 16.46
N HIS A 129 -9.00 0.95 16.53
CA HIS A 129 -7.88 1.56 17.24
C HIS A 129 -8.37 2.57 18.27
N SER A 130 -7.55 2.83 19.29
CA SER A 130 -7.80 3.84 20.31
C SER A 130 -7.67 5.26 19.75
N ASP A 131 -8.12 6.24 20.52
CA ASP A 131 -7.92 7.66 20.18
C ASP A 131 -6.44 8.06 20.23
N GLU A 132 -5.65 7.41 21.07
CA GLU A 132 -4.21 7.61 21.16
C GLU A 132 -3.50 7.08 19.90
N GLU A 133 -3.80 5.87 19.47
CA GLU A 133 -3.28 5.30 18.21
C GLU A 133 -3.68 6.16 17.01
N PHE A 134 -4.95 6.61 16.95
CA PHE A 134 -5.41 7.51 15.89
C PHE A 134 -4.56 8.78 15.83
N ARG A 135 -4.37 9.48 16.95
CA ARG A 135 -3.59 10.73 16.99
C ARG A 135 -2.11 10.47 16.73
N GLY A 136 -1.60 9.34 17.22
CA GLY A 136 -0.22 8.91 17.00
C GLY A 136 0.15 8.83 15.54
N MET A 137 -0.78 8.38 14.66
CA MET A 137 -0.54 8.26 13.20
C MET A 137 -0.11 9.59 12.55
N PHE A 138 -0.44 10.73 13.15
CA PHE A 138 -0.10 12.07 12.64
C PHE A 138 1.18 12.66 13.27
N SER A 139 1.85 11.93 14.16
CA SER A 139 3.04 12.42 14.85
C SER A 139 4.28 12.33 13.96
N ASN A 140 5.23 13.24 14.18
CA ASN A 140 6.60 13.11 13.69
C ASN A 140 7.36 12.16 14.62
N THR A 141 8.09 11.22 14.04
CA THR A 141 8.89 10.21 14.76
C THR A 141 10.28 10.09 14.15
N SER A 142 11.14 9.27 14.71
CA SER A 142 12.43 8.93 14.10
C SER A 142 12.28 8.23 12.74
N PHE A 143 11.17 7.53 12.53
CA PHE A 143 10.88 6.84 11.26
C PHE A 143 10.39 7.80 10.18
N THR A 144 9.43 8.69 10.50
CA THR A 144 8.83 9.61 9.54
C THR A 144 9.63 10.91 9.36
N GLY A 145 10.36 11.32 10.36
CA GLY A 145 10.97 12.65 10.41
C GLY A 145 9.95 13.78 10.52
N ALA A 146 10.42 15.02 10.40
CA ALA A 146 9.55 16.18 10.28
C ALA A 146 8.88 16.22 8.89
N PHE A 147 7.67 16.78 8.81
CA PHE A 147 6.97 16.94 7.54
C PHE A 147 7.71 17.93 6.63
N ARG A 148 7.99 17.53 5.38
CA ARG A 148 8.88 18.28 4.47
C ARG A 148 8.27 18.62 3.11
N ALA A 149 7.12 18.08 2.74
CA ALA A 149 6.52 18.38 1.45
C ALA A 149 6.09 19.84 1.35
N GLY A 150 6.36 20.44 0.21
CA GLY A 150 6.13 21.85 -0.02
C GLY A 150 7.16 22.73 0.71
N ARG A 151 6.92 24.04 0.75
CA ARG A 151 7.65 24.95 1.62
C ARG A 151 7.08 24.81 3.02
N ALA A 152 7.53 23.81 3.78
CA ALA A 152 7.16 23.64 5.17
C ALA A 152 7.53 24.91 5.96
N THR A 153 6.54 25.65 6.34
CA THR A 153 6.70 26.96 6.98
C THR A 153 6.96 26.87 8.47
N LYS A 154 6.85 25.66 9.06
CA LYS A 154 7.06 25.44 10.49
C LYS A 154 7.92 24.19 10.72
N PRO A 155 8.96 24.26 11.58
CA PRO A 155 9.86 23.14 11.88
C PRO A 155 9.14 21.89 12.39
N ASP A 156 8.03 22.05 13.11
CA ASP A 156 7.27 20.98 13.78
C ASP A 156 5.95 20.66 13.07
N ALA A 157 5.84 20.99 11.77
CA ALA A 157 4.63 20.67 11.02
C ALA A 157 4.36 19.16 11.03
N THR A 158 3.11 18.80 11.29
CA THR A 158 2.60 17.42 11.24
C THR A 158 1.58 17.27 10.11
N PRO A 159 1.34 16.06 9.57
CA PRO A 159 0.33 15.87 8.55
C PRO A 159 -1.10 16.13 9.08
N ASP A 160 -1.98 16.55 8.18
CA ASP A 160 -3.42 16.70 8.42
C ASP A 160 -4.19 15.48 7.89
N VAL A 161 -3.58 14.79 6.90
CA VAL A 161 -4.10 13.60 6.25
C VAL A 161 -3.03 12.52 6.27
N VAL A 162 -3.41 11.32 6.68
CA VAL A 162 -2.54 10.13 6.67
C VAL A 162 -3.23 9.02 5.90
N GLY A 163 -2.50 8.42 4.95
CA GLY A 163 -2.89 7.21 4.23
C GLY A 163 -1.92 6.07 4.50
N TYR A 164 -2.45 4.85 4.67
CA TYR A 164 -1.64 3.67 4.95
C TYR A 164 -2.24 2.37 4.40
N GLY A 165 -1.50 1.27 4.39
CA GLY A 165 -1.85 -0.08 3.96
C GLY A 165 -1.85 -1.11 5.09
N ASP A 166 -1.10 -2.23 4.93
CA ASP A 166 -0.80 -3.31 5.90
C ASP A 166 -1.99 -4.14 6.41
N ILE A 167 -3.14 -3.53 6.71
CA ILE A 167 -4.26 -4.27 7.31
C ILE A 167 -5.26 -4.85 6.31
N HIS A 168 -5.08 -4.58 5.03
CA HIS A 168 -5.89 -5.08 3.91
C HIS A 168 -7.40 -4.78 3.99
N THR A 169 -7.80 -3.81 4.81
CA THR A 169 -9.20 -3.41 5.00
C THR A 169 -9.32 -1.92 4.74
N ALA A 170 -10.03 -1.57 3.66
CA ALA A 170 -10.21 -0.17 3.28
C ALA A 170 -11.19 0.55 4.21
N TYR A 171 -10.79 1.69 4.75
CA TYR A 171 -11.66 2.54 5.57
C TYR A 171 -11.17 3.99 5.62
N LEU A 172 -12.04 4.90 6.06
CA LEU A 172 -11.72 6.29 6.35
C LEU A 172 -12.29 6.70 7.71
N LYS A 173 -11.50 7.42 8.49
CA LYS A 173 -11.90 8.05 9.76
C LYS A 173 -11.46 9.50 9.76
N ALA A 174 -12.42 10.42 9.92
CA ALA A 174 -12.14 11.84 10.07
C ALA A 174 -12.54 12.30 11.47
N ARG A 175 -11.65 13.02 12.17
CA ARG A 175 -11.89 13.52 13.51
C ARG A 175 -10.98 14.71 13.81
N GLY A 176 -11.56 15.80 14.38
CA GLY A 176 -10.79 16.96 14.84
C GLY A 176 -9.94 17.62 13.76
N GLY A 177 -10.40 17.65 12.51
CA GLY A 177 -9.67 18.20 11.38
C GLY A 177 -8.61 17.26 10.78
N LEU A 178 -8.39 16.08 11.38
CA LEU A 178 -7.48 15.04 10.89
C LEU A 178 -8.24 13.99 10.09
N THR A 179 -7.63 13.48 9.03
CA THR A 179 -8.18 12.41 8.19
C THR A 179 -7.20 11.25 8.10
N LEU A 180 -7.63 10.08 8.56
CA LEU A 180 -6.90 8.81 8.45
C LEU A 180 -7.64 7.90 7.49
N PHE A 181 -6.94 7.32 6.51
CA PHE A 181 -7.53 6.29 5.65
C PHE A 181 -6.57 5.12 5.43
N ASN A 182 -7.14 3.94 5.30
CA ASN A 182 -6.43 2.75 4.83
C ASN A 182 -6.88 2.45 3.40
N VAL A 183 -5.92 2.14 2.53
CA VAL A 183 -6.17 1.87 1.11
C VAL A 183 -6.84 0.51 0.89
N GLY A 184 -6.68 -0.41 1.83
CA GLY A 184 -6.94 -1.82 1.61
C GLY A 184 -5.75 -2.50 0.95
N SER A 185 -5.96 -3.66 0.38
CA SER A 185 -4.93 -4.38 -0.37
C SER A 185 -5.38 -4.61 -1.80
N THR A 186 -4.62 -4.06 -2.75
CA THR A 186 -4.90 -4.23 -4.19
C THR A 186 -4.81 -5.70 -4.61
N GLY A 187 -3.88 -6.47 -4.02
CA GLY A 187 -3.62 -7.84 -4.45
C GLY A 187 -4.06 -8.94 -3.48
N ASN A 188 -4.31 -8.64 -2.21
CA ASN A 188 -4.70 -9.63 -1.21
C ASN A 188 -5.76 -9.05 -0.26
N HIS A 189 -6.90 -8.67 -0.81
CA HIS A 189 -8.03 -8.12 -0.07
C HIS A 189 -8.56 -9.07 1.02
N LEU A 190 -8.93 -8.51 2.15
CA LEU A 190 -9.55 -9.24 3.26
C LEU A 190 -10.92 -8.66 3.64
N ASP A 191 -11.46 -7.76 2.83
CA ASP A 191 -12.73 -7.08 3.06
C ASP A 191 -13.78 -7.32 1.96
N ALA A 192 -13.36 -7.42 0.71
CA ALA A 192 -14.26 -7.71 -0.42
C ALA A 192 -13.45 -8.21 -1.63
N PRO A 193 -13.96 -9.17 -2.44
CA PRO A 193 -13.25 -9.76 -3.57
C PRO A 193 -13.08 -8.78 -4.73
N SER A 194 -12.13 -7.88 -4.60
CA SER A 194 -11.85 -6.81 -5.56
C SER A 194 -10.42 -6.29 -5.36
N ALA A 195 -9.89 -5.53 -6.31
CA ALA A 195 -8.65 -4.78 -6.20
C ALA A 195 -8.97 -3.32 -5.79
N PRO A 196 -8.91 -2.98 -4.49
CA PRO A 196 -9.16 -1.61 -4.04
C PRO A 196 -7.96 -0.71 -4.31
N TYR A 197 -8.25 0.58 -4.48
CA TYR A 197 -7.30 1.67 -4.41
C TYR A 197 -8.00 2.96 -3.99
N VAL A 198 -7.23 3.98 -3.61
CA VAL A 198 -7.76 5.29 -3.20
C VAL A 198 -7.36 6.34 -4.23
N ILE A 199 -8.24 7.29 -4.50
CA ILE A 199 -7.95 8.51 -5.26
C ILE A 199 -8.04 9.68 -4.29
N ILE A 200 -6.97 10.45 -4.17
CA ILE A 200 -7.03 11.79 -3.57
C ILE A 200 -7.09 12.82 -4.69
N GLU A 201 -7.96 13.80 -4.54
CA GLU A 201 -8.12 14.88 -5.52
C GLU A 201 -8.05 16.23 -4.85
N GLY A 202 -7.32 17.18 -5.46
CA GLY A 202 -7.18 18.52 -4.96
C GLY A 202 -6.22 19.36 -5.79
N ALA A 203 -5.94 20.59 -5.37
CA ALA A 203 -4.94 21.46 -5.99
C ALA A 203 -3.54 21.04 -5.52
N ALA A 204 -2.76 20.40 -6.41
CA ALA A 204 -1.42 19.90 -6.07
C ALA A 204 -0.46 21.04 -5.74
N SER A 205 0.43 20.78 -4.79
CA SER A 205 1.46 21.72 -4.30
C SER A 205 0.91 23.07 -3.82
N SER A 206 -0.43 23.22 -3.70
CA SER A 206 -1.02 24.45 -3.21
C SER A 206 -0.98 24.52 -1.67
N PRO A 207 -0.44 25.60 -1.09
CA PRO A 207 -0.52 25.84 0.34
C PRO A 207 -1.90 26.39 0.76
N ASP A 208 -2.70 26.85 -0.19
CA ASP A 208 -3.99 27.46 0.08
C ASP A 208 -5.10 26.41 0.16
N PRO A 209 -6.08 26.60 1.06
CA PRO A 209 -7.27 25.74 1.11
C PRO A 209 -8.04 25.74 -0.21
N ALA A 210 -8.34 24.53 -0.70
CA ALA A 210 -9.11 24.28 -1.91
C ALA A 210 -9.96 23.01 -1.72
N PRO A 211 -10.89 22.68 -2.63
CA PRO A 211 -11.59 21.40 -2.59
C PRO A 211 -10.62 20.22 -2.51
N PHE A 212 -10.95 19.26 -1.67
CA PHE A 212 -10.18 18.05 -1.43
C PHE A 212 -11.13 16.86 -1.26
N SER A 213 -10.84 15.75 -1.91
CA SER A 213 -11.61 14.53 -1.73
C SER A 213 -10.71 13.30 -1.57
N VAL A 214 -11.27 12.29 -0.91
CA VAL A 214 -10.72 10.93 -0.80
C VAL A 214 -11.80 9.98 -1.30
N THR A 215 -11.53 9.28 -2.40
CA THR A 215 -12.48 8.37 -3.04
C THR A 215 -11.91 6.96 -3.05
N PHE A 216 -12.70 5.99 -2.61
CA PHE A 216 -12.36 4.57 -2.70
C PHE A 216 -12.89 4.01 -4.02
N ALA A 217 -12.01 3.40 -4.79
CA ALA A 217 -12.34 2.62 -5.97
C ALA A 217 -12.13 1.15 -5.70
N ARG A 218 -12.93 0.29 -6.33
CA ARG A 218 -12.81 -1.17 -6.26
C ARG A 218 -12.99 -1.72 -7.66
N VAL A 219 -12.03 -2.49 -8.11
CA VAL A 219 -12.00 -3.07 -9.46
C VAL A 219 -12.15 -4.57 -9.36
N THR A 220 -13.03 -5.14 -10.16
CA THR A 220 -13.12 -6.59 -10.31
C THR A 220 -11.96 -7.10 -11.17
N TYR A 221 -11.45 -8.28 -10.83
CA TYR A 221 -10.44 -8.97 -11.62
C TYR A 221 -10.71 -10.48 -11.63
N ASP A 222 -10.06 -11.20 -12.51
CA ASP A 222 -10.21 -12.66 -12.61
C ASP A 222 -9.40 -13.36 -11.49
N ILE A 223 -10.08 -13.58 -10.35
CA ILE A 223 -9.51 -14.26 -9.19
C ILE A 223 -9.15 -15.72 -9.52
N GLN A 224 -9.96 -16.40 -10.35
CA GLN A 224 -9.69 -17.79 -10.72
C GLN A 224 -8.44 -17.91 -11.58
N ALA A 225 -8.22 -16.97 -12.51
CA ALA A 225 -6.99 -16.92 -13.29
C ALA A 225 -5.77 -16.74 -12.38
N GLU A 226 -5.84 -15.86 -11.37
CA GLU A 226 -4.73 -15.68 -10.42
C GLU A 226 -4.45 -16.93 -9.59
N ILE A 227 -5.50 -17.62 -9.11
CA ILE A 227 -5.36 -18.88 -8.38
C ILE A 227 -4.74 -19.97 -9.27
N SER A 228 -5.15 -20.05 -10.53
CA SER A 228 -4.58 -21.01 -11.50
C SER A 228 -3.08 -20.78 -11.69
N VAL A 229 -2.67 -19.52 -11.86
CA VAL A 229 -1.25 -19.15 -11.97
C VAL A 229 -0.46 -19.56 -10.71
N ALA A 230 -1.00 -19.33 -9.51
CA ALA A 230 -0.34 -19.73 -8.27
C ALA A 230 -0.10 -21.24 -8.20
N ARG A 231 -1.07 -22.04 -8.64
CA ARG A 231 -0.97 -23.51 -8.69
C ARG A 231 -0.01 -24.00 -9.78
N GLU A 232 -0.08 -23.43 -10.97
CA GLU A 232 0.78 -23.76 -12.12
C GLU A 232 2.26 -23.50 -11.83
N LEU A 233 2.57 -22.42 -11.12
CA LEU A 233 3.91 -22.10 -10.68
C LEU A 233 4.39 -22.91 -9.48
N GLY A 234 3.54 -23.74 -8.88
CA GLY A 234 3.88 -24.53 -7.69
C GLY A 234 4.12 -23.68 -6.44
N MET A 235 3.43 -22.55 -6.32
CA MET A 235 3.60 -21.65 -5.18
C MET A 235 3.29 -22.38 -3.86
N PRO A 236 4.15 -22.32 -2.84
CA PRO A 236 3.84 -22.82 -1.50
C PRO A 236 2.56 -22.20 -0.96
N ASP A 237 1.73 -23.00 -0.30
CA ASP A 237 0.45 -22.57 0.29
C ASP A 237 -0.57 -21.98 -0.71
N ALA A 238 -0.53 -22.37 -2.00
CA ALA A 238 -1.44 -21.88 -3.04
C ALA A 238 -2.94 -22.04 -2.66
N ASP A 239 -3.32 -23.10 -1.97
CA ASP A 239 -4.71 -23.30 -1.51
C ASP A 239 -5.09 -22.35 -0.35
N ALA A 240 -4.16 -22.00 0.51
CA ALA A 240 -4.40 -20.97 1.53
C ALA A 240 -4.52 -19.58 0.90
N TYR A 241 -3.70 -19.29 -0.11
CA TYR A 241 -3.82 -18.08 -0.91
C TYR A 241 -5.16 -17.99 -1.63
N ALA A 242 -5.61 -19.08 -2.25
CA ALA A 242 -6.90 -19.15 -2.91
C ALA A 242 -8.06 -18.80 -1.95
N ARG A 243 -8.04 -19.32 -0.73
CA ARG A 243 -9.05 -19.00 0.30
C ARG A 243 -9.00 -17.54 0.73
N GLU A 244 -7.82 -16.93 0.85
CA GLU A 244 -7.71 -15.50 1.12
C GLU A 244 -8.40 -14.67 0.02
N LEU A 245 -8.17 -15.01 -1.25
CA LEU A 245 -8.77 -14.28 -2.38
C LEU A 245 -10.26 -14.50 -2.55
N LEU A 246 -10.78 -15.70 -2.23
CA LEU A 246 -12.19 -16.05 -2.40
C LEU A 246 -13.05 -15.64 -1.20
N ASP A 247 -12.55 -15.88 0.00
CA ASP A 247 -13.34 -15.82 1.23
C ASP A 247 -12.94 -14.63 2.13
N GLY A 248 -11.84 -13.94 1.83
CA GLY A 248 -11.28 -12.88 2.68
C GLY A 248 -10.76 -13.39 4.03
N VAL A 249 -10.46 -14.70 4.14
CA VAL A 249 -10.00 -15.33 5.38
C VAL A 249 -8.48 -15.32 5.43
N TYR A 250 -7.92 -14.52 6.33
CA TYR A 250 -6.47 -14.44 6.51
C TYR A 250 -5.86 -15.79 6.92
N ARG A 251 -4.88 -16.29 6.16
CA ARG A 251 -4.21 -17.60 6.38
C ARG A 251 -3.52 -17.74 7.74
N GLY A 252 -3.20 -16.64 8.40
CA GLY A 252 -2.65 -16.62 9.76
C GLY A 252 -3.70 -16.71 10.88
N GLN A 253 -5.00 -16.70 10.56
CA GLN A 253 -6.03 -16.99 11.56
C GLN A 253 -6.06 -18.51 11.81
N LYS A 254 -5.72 -18.91 13.04
CA LYS A 254 -6.00 -20.28 13.48
C LYS A 254 -7.53 -20.47 13.42
N ALA A 255 -7.98 -21.54 12.78
CA ALA A 255 -9.36 -21.97 12.90
C ALA A 255 -9.68 -22.10 14.40
N GLY A 256 -10.59 -21.26 14.90
CA GLY A 256 -11.09 -21.32 16.25
C GLY A 256 -12.02 -22.51 16.45
#